data_db71a8dd373f085fbff2a4dd398a9f9d
#
_entry.id   db71a8dd373f085fbff2a4dd398a9f9d
#
_cell.length_a   1.000
_cell.length_b   1.000
_cell.length_c   1.000
_cell.angle_alpha   90.00
_cell.angle_beta   90.00
_cell.angle_gamma   90.00
#
_symmetry.space_group_name_H-M   'P 1'
#
loop_
_entity.id
_entity.type
_entity.pdbx_description
1 polymer ?
#
loop_
_entity_poly.entity_id
_entity_poly.type
_entity_poly.pdbx_seq_one_letter_code
_entity_poly.pdbx_strand_id
1 'polypeptide(L)'
;MTATGFVCDERYFWVEQGPAVPLGRFDQPLEAWDSPEGKRRMLNLLDTSGLLAKLTPIPARMASEGELTRFHNADYVARVKELSEGDGGSVGEQAIVTPGSYDILALAAGGCMAAVDGVLGGDVQNAFAFVRPAGHHAERDRGRGFCIFGNTALAVMHA
;
A
#
# COMPACT_ATOMS: atom_id res chain seq x y z
N MET A 1 12.71 16.44 21.72
CA MET A 1 12.30 15.01 21.57
C MET A 1 12.25 14.73 20.08
N THR A 2 12.78 13.60 19.65
CA THR A 2 12.74 13.15 18.25
C THR A 2 11.32 12.82 17.87
N ALA A 3 10.68 13.58 16.96
CA ALA A 3 9.34 13.30 16.49
C ALA A 3 9.37 12.20 15.44
N THR A 4 8.57 11.15 15.61
CA THR A 4 8.35 10.09 14.64
C THR A 4 7.02 10.30 13.95
N GLY A 5 7.04 10.46 12.64
CA GLY A 5 5.85 10.56 11.81
C GLY A 5 5.11 9.22 11.68
N PHE A 6 3.79 9.26 11.54
CA PHE A 6 2.98 8.08 11.33
C PHE A 6 1.93 8.34 10.25
N VAL A 7 2.02 7.59 9.16
CA VAL A 7 1.03 7.58 8.09
C VAL A 7 0.15 6.36 8.24
N CYS A 8 -1.13 6.57 8.39
CA CYS A 8 -2.15 5.51 8.40
C CYS A 8 -3.46 6.07 7.86
N ASP A 9 -4.20 5.26 7.11
CA ASP A 9 -5.55 5.57 6.65
C ASP A 9 -6.40 4.29 6.71
N GLU A 10 -7.61 4.40 7.23
CA GLU A 10 -8.51 3.23 7.39
C GLU A 10 -8.80 2.55 6.05
N ARG A 11 -8.79 3.29 4.94
CA ARG A 11 -9.02 2.75 3.60
C ARG A 11 -7.99 1.70 3.19
N TYR A 12 -6.78 1.70 3.74
CA TYR A 12 -5.78 0.66 3.49
C TYR A 12 -6.27 -0.75 3.86
N PHE A 13 -7.24 -0.87 4.75
CA PHE A 13 -7.81 -2.14 5.18
C PHE A 13 -8.99 -2.61 4.33
N TRP A 14 -9.37 -1.83 3.32
CA TRP A 14 -10.53 -2.08 2.46
C TRP A 14 -10.17 -2.69 1.10
N VAL A 15 -8.89 -2.92 0.84
CA VAL A 15 -8.45 -3.65 -0.34
C VAL A 15 -8.57 -5.15 -0.08
N GLU A 16 -9.27 -5.86 -0.95
CA GLU A 16 -9.27 -7.31 -1.01
C GLU A 16 -8.17 -7.78 -1.97
N GLN A 17 -7.36 -8.74 -1.56
CA GLN A 17 -6.27 -9.31 -2.38
C GLN A 17 -6.57 -10.73 -2.85
N GLY A 18 -7.81 -11.17 -2.64
CA GLY A 18 -8.26 -12.50 -2.98
C GLY A 18 -7.87 -13.57 -1.97
N PRO A 19 -8.39 -14.78 -2.13
CA PRO A 19 -8.06 -15.91 -1.28
C PRO A 19 -6.58 -16.27 -1.44
N ALA A 20 -6.03 -16.86 -0.42
CA ALA A 20 -4.69 -17.39 -0.43
C ALA A 20 -4.47 -18.38 -1.59
N VAL A 21 -3.23 -18.49 -1.97
CA VAL A 21 -2.61 -19.29 -3.02
C VAL A 21 -3.44 -20.44 -3.55
N PRO A 22 -3.83 -20.45 -4.84
CA PRO A 22 -4.41 -21.62 -5.46
C PRO A 22 -3.38 -22.77 -5.43
N LEU A 23 -3.74 -23.87 -4.79
CA LEU A 23 -2.98 -25.10 -4.75
C LEU A 23 -3.45 -26.04 -5.87
N GLY A 24 -2.96 -25.81 -7.09
CA GLY A 24 -3.36 -26.57 -8.27
C GLY A 24 -4.80 -26.24 -8.71
N ARG A 25 -5.68 -27.27 -8.80
CA ARG A 25 -7.07 -27.08 -9.21
C ARG A 25 -8.06 -26.84 -8.06
N PHE A 26 -7.58 -26.80 -6.83
CA PHE A 26 -8.38 -26.55 -5.65
C PHE A 26 -7.88 -25.33 -4.92
N ASP A 27 -8.77 -24.42 -4.60
CA ASP A 27 -8.50 -23.33 -3.67
C ASP A 27 -8.65 -23.85 -2.25
N GLN A 28 -7.59 -23.79 -1.46
CA GLN A 28 -7.71 -24.09 -0.05
C GLN A 28 -8.39 -22.90 0.63
N PRO A 29 -9.48 -23.09 1.37
CA PRO A 29 -10.13 -22.03 2.12
C PRO A 29 -9.25 -21.64 3.32
N LEU A 30 -8.29 -20.76 3.06
CA LEU A 30 -7.42 -20.15 4.07
C LEU A 30 -7.78 -18.68 4.20
N GLU A 31 -7.58 -18.16 5.39
CA GLU A 31 -7.55 -16.71 5.58
C GLU A 31 -6.45 -16.10 4.71
N ALA A 32 -6.75 -15.02 4.01
CA ALA A 32 -5.78 -14.37 3.12
C ALA A 32 -4.48 -14.03 3.86
N TRP A 33 -3.33 -14.35 3.27
CA TRP A 33 -2.03 -14.09 3.90
C TRP A 33 -1.77 -12.59 4.12
N ASP A 34 -2.26 -11.73 3.22
CA ASP A 34 -2.28 -10.28 3.41
C ASP A 34 -3.62 -9.83 4.01
N SER A 35 -4.07 -10.50 5.07
CA SER A 35 -5.28 -10.12 5.80
C SER A 35 -5.12 -8.74 6.44
N PRO A 36 -6.14 -7.85 6.36
CA PRO A 36 -6.12 -6.57 7.05
C PRO A 36 -6.14 -6.73 8.58
N GLU A 37 -6.59 -7.88 9.10
CA GLU A 37 -6.74 -8.11 10.55
C GLU A 37 -5.40 -8.02 11.30
N GLY A 38 -4.31 -8.52 10.71
CA GLY A 38 -2.98 -8.38 11.32
C GLY A 38 -2.60 -6.92 11.54
N LYS A 39 -2.88 -6.05 10.56
CA LYS A 39 -2.63 -4.61 10.68
C LYS A 39 -3.59 -3.93 11.64
N ARG A 40 -4.87 -4.29 11.63
CA ARG A 40 -5.85 -3.78 12.62
C ARG A 40 -5.43 -4.11 14.05
N ARG A 41 -4.93 -5.33 14.30
CA ARG A 41 -4.39 -5.74 15.61
C ARG A 41 -3.17 -4.92 16.02
N MET A 42 -2.25 -4.66 15.07
CA MET A 42 -1.10 -3.79 15.35
C MET A 42 -1.54 -2.35 15.69
N LEU A 43 -2.49 -1.79 14.94
CA LEU A 43 -3.01 -0.45 15.20
C LEU A 43 -3.70 -0.39 16.58
N ASN A 44 -4.53 -1.39 16.92
CA ASN A 44 -5.14 -1.50 18.24
C ASN A 44 -4.10 -1.58 19.37
N LEU A 45 -2.99 -2.31 19.14
CA LEU A 45 -1.90 -2.37 20.10
C LEU A 45 -1.21 -1.02 20.28
N LEU A 46 -0.93 -0.32 19.19
CA LEU A 46 -0.33 1.02 19.24
C LEU A 46 -1.22 2.01 19.99
N ASP A 47 -2.53 1.96 19.76
CA ASP A 47 -3.51 2.81 20.44
C ASP A 47 -3.62 2.46 21.93
N THR A 48 -3.90 1.20 22.27
CA THR A 48 -4.11 0.73 23.64
C THR A 48 -2.86 0.90 24.50
N SER A 49 -1.65 0.78 23.92
CA SER A 49 -0.39 1.01 24.63
C SER A 49 -0.08 2.50 24.85
N GLY A 50 -0.85 3.41 24.24
CA GLY A 50 -0.58 4.85 24.26
C GLY A 50 0.60 5.27 23.37
N LEU A 51 1.15 4.36 22.56
CA LEU A 51 2.25 4.70 21.63
C LEU A 51 1.74 5.56 20.48
N LEU A 52 0.54 5.28 19.97
CA LEU A 52 -0.06 6.03 18.87
C LEU A 52 -0.14 7.54 19.19
N ALA A 53 -0.50 7.89 20.42
CA ALA A 53 -0.58 9.27 20.88
C ALA A 53 0.78 10.00 20.97
N LYS A 54 1.90 9.27 20.86
CA LYS A 54 3.27 9.81 20.86
C LYS A 54 3.81 10.03 19.44
N LEU A 55 3.10 9.54 18.43
CA LEU A 55 3.47 9.70 17.02
C LEU A 55 2.87 10.97 16.45
N THR A 56 3.56 11.58 15.50
CA THR A 56 3.07 12.75 14.77
C THR A 56 2.29 12.25 13.56
N PRO A 57 0.97 12.49 13.48
CA PRO A 57 0.20 12.04 12.33
C PRO A 57 0.61 12.80 11.06
N ILE A 58 0.86 12.05 9.99
CA ILE A 58 1.10 12.58 8.65
C ILE A 58 -0.10 12.16 7.79
N PRO A 59 -0.85 13.12 7.21
CA PRO A 59 -1.98 12.80 6.36
C PRO A 59 -1.55 12.01 5.12
N ALA A 60 -2.24 10.91 4.83
CA ALA A 60 -2.05 10.19 3.58
C ALA A 60 -2.56 11.04 2.41
N ARG A 61 -1.89 10.98 1.27
CA ARG A 61 -2.32 11.56 0.00
C ARG A 61 -2.29 10.51 -1.10
N MET A 62 -3.06 10.71 -2.14
CA MET A 62 -2.96 9.85 -3.31
C MET A 62 -1.70 10.19 -4.12
N ALA A 63 -1.04 9.16 -4.64
CA ALA A 63 -0.05 9.33 -5.68
C ALA A 63 -0.75 9.68 -6.99
N SER A 64 -0.23 10.66 -7.72
CA SER A 64 -0.67 10.95 -9.07
C SER A 64 -0.15 9.89 -10.06
N GLU A 65 -0.79 9.74 -11.22
CA GLU A 65 -0.30 8.85 -12.28
C GLU A 65 1.13 9.20 -12.70
N GLY A 66 1.48 10.49 -12.74
CA GLY A 66 2.84 10.94 -13.03
C GLY A 66 3.87 10.50 -11.99
N GLU A 67 3.48 10.42 -10.72
CA GLU A 67 4.34 9.88 -9.65
C GLU A 67 4.47 8.35 -9.77
N LEU A 68 3.36 7.64 -10.03
CA LEU A 68 3.38 6.19 -10.22
C LEU A 68 4.27 5.78 -11.40
N THR A 69 4.24 6.55 -12.49
CA THR A 69 5.04 6.29 -13.69
C THR A 69 6.52 6.64 -13.56
N ARG A 70 6.97 7.22 -12.46
CA ARG A 70 8.41 7.34 -12.16
C ARG A 70 9.09 5.97 -12.02
N PHE A 71 8.37 4.99 -11.51
CA PHE A 71 8.86 3.61 -11.37
C PHE A 71 8.17 2.64 -12.34
N HIS A 72 6.84 2.68 -12.42
CA HIS A 72 6.07 1.76 -13.24
C HIS A 72 5.96 2.22 -14.69
N ASN A 73 5.83 1.27 -15.61
CA ASN A 73 5.48 1.56 -17.00
C ASN A 73 4.06 2.16 -17.06
N ALA A 74 3.86 3.15 -17.92
CA ALA A 74 2.56 3.81 -18.07
C ALA A 74 1.43 2.82 -18.41
N ASP A 75 1.71 1.85 -19.30
CA ASP A 75 0.75 0.80 -19.69
C ASP A 75 0.35 -0.08 -18.50
N TYR A 76 1.28 -0.34 -17.56
CA TYR A 76 0.97 -1.08 -16.35
C TYR A 76 0.04 -0.30 -15.43
N VAL A 77 0.32 0.99 -15.22
CA VAL A 77 -0.54 1.87 -14.39
C VAL A 77 -1.93 1.97 -14.99
N ALA A 78 -2.03 2.17 -16.32
CA ALA A 78 -3.30 2.20 -17.04
C ALA A 78 -4.07 0.88 -16.90
N ARG A 79 -3.39 -0.26 -17.03
CA ARG A 79 -3.99 -1.59 -16.84
C ARG A 79 -4.53 -1.79 -15.42
N VAL A 80 -3.80 -1.38 -14.38
CA VAL A 80 -4.28 -1.47 -13.00
C VAL A 80 -5.55 -0.66 -12.81
N LYS A 81 -5.60 0.53 -13.41
CA LYS A 81 -6.77 1.41 -13.36
C LYS A 81 -7.97 0.79 -14.07
N GLU A 82 -7.78 0.32 -15.31
CA GLU A 82 -8.82 -0.35 -16.10
C GLU A 82 -9.42 -1.56 -15.36
N LEU A 83 -8.57 -2.42 -14.78
CA LEU A 83 -9.03 -3.56 -14.00
C LEU A 83 -9.84 -3.11 -12.77
N SER A 84 -9.41 -2.05 -12.11
CA SER A 84 -10.13 -1.49 -10.95
C SER A 84 -11.47 -0.85 -11.32
N GLU A 85 -11.58 -0.26 -12.51
CA GLU A 85 -12.84 0.30 -13.04
C GLU A 85 -13.81 -0.79 -13.56
N GLY A 86 -13.28 -1.99 -13.87
CA GLY A 86 -14.02 -3.16 -14.33
C GLY A 86 -14.23 -4.21 -13.24
N ASP A 87 -14.17 -5.47 -13.66
CA ASP A 87 -14.42 -6.64 -12.80
C ASP A 87 -13.19 -7.07 -11.98
N GLY A 88 -12.12 -6.32 -12.03
CA GLY A 88 -10.85 -6.70 -11.41
C GLY A 88 -10.04 -7.67 -12.26
N GLY A 89 -8.95 -8.19 -11.69
CA GLY A 89 -8.13 -9.18 -12.37
C GLY A 89 -6.69 -9.24 -11.88
N SER A 90 -5.95 -10.20 -12.42
CA SER A 90 -4.55 -10.41 -12.07
C SER A 90 -3.63 -9.44 -12.83
N VAL A 91 -2.67 -8.88 -12.11
CA VAL A 91 -1.57 -8.08 -12.67
C VAL A 91 -0.21 -8.74 -12.46
N GLY A 92 -0.20 -10.00 -11.99
CA GLY A 92 1.01 -10.78 -11.79
C GLY A 92 0.80 -11.92 -10.79
N GLU A 93 1.91 -12.50 -10.35
CA GLU A 93 1.90 -13.63 -9.42
C GLU A 93 1.33 -13.21 -8.05
N GLN A 94 0.18 -13.77 -7.68
CA GLN A 94 -0.51 -13.45 -6.41
C GLN A 94 -0.77 -11.95 -6.22
N ALA A 95 -1.02 -11.23 -7.30
CA ALA A 95 -1.30 -9.81 -7.30
C ALA A 95 -2.64 -9.55 -8.02
N ILE A 96 -3.67 -9.31 -7.24
CA ILE A 96 -5.04 -9.13 -7.70
C ILE A 96 -5.47 -7.68 -7.50
N VAL A 97 -5.99 -7.08 -8.55
CA VAL A 97 -6.69 -5.80 -8.50
C VAL A 97 -8.17 -6.11 -8.39
N THR A 98 -8.83 -5.56 -7.40
CA THR A 98 -10.28 -5.71 -7.22
C THR A 98 -11.02 -4.44 -7.66
N PRO A 99 -12.31 -4.54 -8.00
CA PRO A 99 -13.11 -3.38 -8.36
C PRO A 99 -13.00 -2.25 -7.33
N GLY A 100 -12.75 -1.03 -7.78
CA GLY A 100 -12.64 0.16 -6.92
C GLY A 100 -11.33 0.27 -6.11
N SER A 101 -10.37 -0.66 -6.28
CA SER A 101 -9.15 -0.66 -5.45
C SER A 101 -8.07 0.35 -5.88
N TYR A 102 -8.11 0.87 -7.11
CA TYR A 102 -7.06 1.77 -7.64
C TYR A 102 -6.76 2.95 -6.71
N ASP A 103 -7.78 3.61 -6.21
CA ASP A 103 -7.61 4.77 -5.33
C ASP A 103 -6.90 4.41 -4.03
N ILE A 104 -7.18 3.23 -3.47
CA ILE A 104 -6.52 2.76 -2.24
C ILE A 104 -5.07 2.38 -2.54
N LEU A 105 -4.80 1.76 -3.70
CA LEU A 105 -3.44 1.43 -4.15
C LEU A 105 -2.59 2.70 -4.35
N ALA A 106 -3.16 3.71 -5.00
CA ALA A 106 -2.53 5.01 -5.17
C ALA A 106 -2.35 5.76 -3.84
N LEU A 107 -3.32 5.61 -2.91
CA LEU A 107 -3.23 6.16 -1.56
C LEU A 107 -2.09 5.52 -0.76
N ALA A 108 -1.87 4.20 -0.89
CA ALA A 108 -0.78 3.49 -0.22
C ALA A 108 0.59 3.98 -0.72
N ALA A 109 0.75 4.13 -2.04
CA ALA A 109 1.96 4.69 -2.64
C ALA A 109 2.20 6.14 -2.20
N GLY A 110 1.18 6.98 -2.29
CA GLY A 110 1.23 8.38 -1.89
C GLY A 110 1.45 8.57 -0.38
N GLY A 111 0.96 7.66 0.45
CA GLY A 111 1.23 7.64 1.89
C GLY A 111 2.72 7.41 2.20
N CYS A 112 3.39 6.54 1.45
CA CYS A 112 4.84 6.36 1.57
C CYS A 112 5.61 7.63 1.15
N MET A 113 5.17 8.30 0.08
CA MET A 113 5.76 9.58 -0.34
C MET A 113 5.51 10.69 0.69
N ALA A 114 4.31 10.77 1.27
CA ALA A 114 4.01 11.74 2.34
C ALA A 114 4.90 11.54 3.58
N ALA A 115 5.26 10.30 3.90
CA ALA A 115 6.22 10.01 4.96
C ALA A 115 7.62 10.56 4.61
N VAL A 116 8.06 10.43 3.36
CA VAL A 116 9.32 11.02 2.85
C VAL A 116 9.26 12.55 2.93
N ASP A 117 8.17 13.16 2.45
CA ASP A 117 7.97 14.62 2.49
C ASP A 117 8.10 15.16 3.92
N GLY A 118 7.47 14.50 4.90
CA GLY A 118 7.53 14.90 6.30
C GLY A 118 8.94 14.84 6.92
N VAL A 119 9.75 13.87 6.47
CA VAL A 119 11.15 13.76 6.93
C VAL A 119 12.03 14.79 6.23
N LEU A 120 11.95 14.92 4.90
CA LEU A 120 12.75 15.86 4.14
C LEU A 120 12.38 17.32 4.41
N GLY A 121 11.08 17.58 4.68
CA GLY A 121 10.59 18.90 5.11
C GLY A 121 11.01 19.29 6.52
N GLY A 122 11.53 18.35 7.32
CA GLY A 122 11.97 18.59 8.69
C GLY A 122 10.83 18.60 9.72
N ASP A 123 9.62 18.21 9.35
CA ASP A 123 8.47 18.13 10.26
C ASP A 123 8.65 17.02 11.29
N VAL A 124 9.32 15.93 10.89
CA VAL A 124 9.66 14.78 11.72
C VAL A 124 11.07 14.30 11.41
N GLN A 125 11.71 13.57 12.33
CA GLN A 125 13.06 13.05 12.13
C GLN A 125 13.10 11.69 11.44
N ASN A 126 12.04 10.93 11.57
CA ASN A 126 11.79 9.66 10.90
C ASN A 126 10.29 9.45 10.79
N ALA A 127 9.86 8.53 9.94
CA ALA A 127 8.45 8.25 9.75
C ALA A 127 8.19 6.75 9.55
N PHE A 128 7.01 6.31 9.95
CA PHE A 128 6.51 4.98 9.70
C PHE A 128 5.24 5.05 8.85
N ALA A 129 5.34 4.56 7.62
CA ALA A 129 4.20 4.44 6.72
C ALA A 129 3.51 3.09 6.93
N PHE A 130 2.38 3.13 7.64
CA PHE A 130 1.58 1.94 7.95
C PHE A 130 0.54 1.72 6.87
N VAL A 131 1.01 1.26 5.71
CA VAL A 131 0.22 1.12 4.49
C VAL A 131 -0.09 -0.34 4.14
N ARG A 132 -1.14 -0.55 3.34
CA ARG A 132 -1.48 -1.81 2.70
C ARG A 132 -2.10 -1.51 1.32
N PRO A 133 -1.69 -2.24 0.25
CA PRO A 133 -0.66 -3.30 0.19
C PRO A 133 0.77 -2.79 0.46
N ALA A 134 1.70 -3.74 0.75
CA ALA A 134 3.06 -3.38 1.15
C ALA A 134 3.92 -2.77 0.03
N GLY A 135 3.91 -3.36 -1.17
CA GLY A 135 4.58 -2.81 -2.35
C GLY A 135 6.01 -3.29 -2.62
N HIS A 136 6.64 -4.06 -1.73
CA HIS A 136 8.06 -4.43 -1.85
C HIS A 136 8.37 -5.50 -2.90
N HIS A 137 7.37 -6.24 -3.38
CA HIS A 137 7.51 -7.25 -4.43
C HIS A 137 7.17 -6.75 -5.84
N ALA A 138 6.48 -5.62 -5.96
CA ALA A 138 6.06 -5.12 -7.25
C ALA A 138 7.27 -4.75 -8.13
N GLU A 139 7.16 -5.11 -9.42
CA GLU A 139 8.13 -4.81 -10.45
C GLU A 139 7.63 -3.65 -11.34
N ARG A 140 8.41 -3.24 -12.33
CA ARG A 140 8.04 -2.09 -13.17
C ARG A 140 6.75 -2.28 -13.96
N ASP A 141 6.47 -3.50 -14.38
CA ASP A 141 5.41 -3.86 -15.31
C ASP A 141 4.47 -4.95 -14.81
N ARG A 142 4.63 -5.37 -13.56
CA ARG A 142 3.77 -6.39 -12.96
C ARG A 142 3.75 -6.29 -11.43
N GLY A 143 2.61 -6.71 -10.87
CA GLY A 143 2.48 -6.96 -9.45
C GLY A 143 3.02 -8.34 -9.07
N ARG A 144 3.31 -8.53 -7.79
CA ARG A 144 3.77 -9.79 -7.23
C ARG A 144 3.51 -9.86 -5.74
N GLY A 145 3.20 -11.06 -5.20
CA GLY A 145 3.11 -11.27 -3.75
C GLY A 145 2.24 -10.24 -3.03
N PHE A 146 1.02 -10.04 -3.48
CA PHE A 146 0.05 -9.04 -3.00
C PHE A 146 0.43 -7.57 -3.26
N CYS A 147 1.60 -7.29 -3.80
CA CYS A 147 2.06 -5.94 -4.10
C CYS A 147 1.67 -5.53 -5.52
N ILE A 148 0.90 -4.46 -5.65
CA ILE A 148 0.46 -3.92 -6.95
C ILE A 148 1.41 -2.81 -7.38
N PHE A 149 1.56 -1.75 -6.58
CA PHE A 149 2.54 -0.70 -6.82
C PHE A 149 3.75 -0.85 -5.91
N GLY A 150 4.92 -0.48 -6.41
CA GLY A 150 6.20 -0.52 -5.72
C GLY A 150 6.38 0.65 -4.75
N ASN A 151 5.62 0.67 -3.65
CA ASN A 151 5.55 1.81 -2.72
C ASN A 151 6.93 2.26 -2.24
N THR A 152 7.82 1.32 -1.91
CA THR A 152 9.19 1.64 -1.46
C THR A 152 10.02 2.24 -2.59
N ALA A 153 9.95 1.65 -3.80
CA ALA A 153 10.68 2.17 -4.96
C ALA A 153 10.20 3.59 -5.33
N LEU A 154 8.88 3.80 -5.31
CA LEU A 154 8.26 5.09 -5.56
C LEU A 154 8.67 6.13 -4.51
N ALA A 155 8.71 5.75 -3.23
CA ALA A 155 9.17 6.63 -2.15
C ALA A 155 10.64 7.04 -2.32
N VAL A 156 11.52 6.09 -2.71
CA VAL A 156 12.94 6.38 -2.99
C VAL A 156 13.09 7.32 -4.20
N MET A 157 12.29 7.12 -5.26
CA MET A 157 12.34 7.98 -6.46
C MET A 157 11.68 9.34 -6.26
N HIS A 158 10.92 9.50 -5.18
CA HIS A 158 10.29 10.75 -4.78
C HIS A 158 11.23 11.63 -3.95
N ALA A 159 12.11 11.02 -3.14
CA ALA A 159 13.13 11.70 -2.35
C ALA A 159 14.18 12.43 -3.22
#